data_5173077ced45e0e8061f0bbccc91b2df
#
_entry.id   5173077ced45e0e8061f0bbccc91b2df
#
_cell.length_a   1.000
_cell.length_b   1.000
_cell.length_c   1.000
_cell.angle_alpha   90.00
_cell.angle_beta   90.00
_cell.angle_gamma   90.00
#
_symmetry.space_group_name_H-M   'P 1'
#
loop_
_entity.id
_entity.type
_entity.pdbx_description
1 polymer ?
#
loop_
_entity_poly.entity_id
_entity_poly.type
_entity_poly.pdbx_seq_one_letter_code
_entity_poly.pdbx_strand_id
1 'polypeptide(L)'
;MERQKKSLVFQKFRLLARARYTIMRAMFSKLKGFFSADIGIDLGTANSLVYMKDKGIVLREPSVVAIEEGSKHVLAVGVEAKRMLGRTPANIVAIRPMKSGVIADFDITQAMLKYFIDKVAPSRIKAKYFRPRVVIAVPSGITEVEKRAIEDAGRAAGAGETFLVEEPMAAAIGAGLPVSEPAGSMIVDIGGGTCEVAIISLAGIVHARSVRVAGDAMDECIRRHMQRVYNLLIGERTAEEIKMEIGSAFPTGEEKTMEVRGRDIVAGLPKTMTITSEEIRDALQEPVASIVDAVRVTLGNCEPELAADLVDRGIVLSGGSSQLRGLDRLLSQQTGLPVTLADDPLSAVAEGTGAVLSELDFLAKNKKH
;
A
#
# COMPACT_ATOMS: atom_id res chain seq x y z
N MET A 1 11.62 61.88 -33.67
CA MET A 1 10.54 61.77 -32.69
C MET A 1 9.55 60.62 -32.95
N GLU A 2 9.14 60.38 -34.18
CA GLU A 2 8.13 59.34 -34.48
C GLU A 2 8.61 57.85 -34.30
N ARG A 3 9.89 57.56 -34.54
CA ARG A 3 10.46 56.22 -34.32
C ARG A 3 10.51 55.83 -32.84
N GLN A 4 10.74 56.79 -31.94
CA GLN A 4 10.74 56.54 -30.48
C GLN A 4 9.34 56.28 -29.93
N LYS A 5 8.32 56.97 -30.43
CA LYS A 5 6.90 56.73 -30.06
C LYS A 5 6.42 55.35 -30.47
N LYS A 6 6.79 54.88 -31.69
CA LYS A 6 6.46 53.54 -32.16
C LYS A 6 7.15 52.42 -31.34
N SER A 7 8.39 52.64 -30.92
CA SER A 7 9.13 51.71 -30.04
C SER A 7 8.47 51.58 -28.66
N LEU A 8 8.03 52.68 -28.08
CA LEU A 8 7.37 52.70 -26.77
C LEU A 8 6.01 52.02 -26.76
N VAL A 9 5.26 52.20 -27.84
CA VAL A 9 3.95 51.54 -28.05
C VAL A 9 4.14 50.03 -28.18
N PHE A 10 5.17 49.57 -28.94
CA PHE A 10 5.48 48.15 -29.13
C PHE A 10 5.95 47.50 -27.83
N GLN A 11 6.77 48.18 -27.01
CA GLN A 11 7.14 47.71 -25.68
C GLN A 11 5.96 47.59 -24.74
N LYS A 12 5.06 48.59 -24.68
CA LYS A 12 3.83 48.52 -23.88
C LYS A 12 2.91 47.36 -24.33
N PHE A 13 2.81 47.09 -25.64
CA PHE A 13 2.02 45.99 -26.15
C PHE A 13 2.63 44.62 -25.77
N ARG A 14 3.96 44.47 -25.82
CA ARG A 14 4.66 43.27 -25.36
C ARG A 14 4.53 43.03 -23.85
N LEU A 15 4.58 44.09 -23.03
CA LEU A 15 4.35 44.02 -21.59
C LEU A 15 2.91 43.63 -21.24
N LEU A 16 1.92 44.20 -21.90
CA LEU A 16 0.51 43.85 -21.73
C LEU A 16 0.19 42.43 -22.21
N ALA A 17 0.81 41.97 -23.30
CA ALA A 17 0.65 40.61 -23.78
C ALA A 17 1.30 39.58 -22.83
N ARG A 18 2.50 39.89 -22.27
CA ARG A 18 3.13 39.08 -21.23
C ARG A 18 2.31 39.05 -19.94
N ALA A 19 1.81 40.19 -19.47
CA ALA A 19 0.98 40.25 -18.28
C ALA A 19 -0.34 39.47 -18.46
N ARG A 20 -1.02 39.61 -19.60
CA ARG A 20 -2.21 38.81 -19.94
C ARG A 20 -1.91 37.32 -20.03
N TYR A 21 -0.81 36.93 -20.63
CA TYR A 21 -0.37 35.52 -20.71
C TYR A 21 -0.07 34.97 -19.32
N THR A 22 0.60 35.73 -18.45
CA THR A 22 0.90 35.33 -17.07
C THR A 22 -0.37 35.21 -16.23
N ILE A 23 -1.30 36.18 -16.34
CA ILE A 23 -2.60 36.14 -15.62
C ILE A 23 -3.46 34.97 -16.14
N MET A 24 -3.52 34.75 -17.45
CA MET A 24 -4.25 33.64 -18.04
C MET A 24 -3.65 32.29 -17.63
N ARG A 25 -2.33 32.19 -17.61
CA ARG A 25 -1.63 30.99 -17.15
C ARG A 25 -1.84 30.73 -15.65
N ALA A 26 -1.87 31.80 -14.82
CA ALA A 26 -2.18 31.70 -13.39
C ALA A 26 -3.67 31.36 -13.14
N MET A 27 -4.60 31.91 -13.91
CA MET A 27 -6.02 31.51 -13.89
C MET A 27 -6.20 30.06 -14.34
N PHE A 28 -5.57 29.64 -15.45
CA PHE A 28 -5.61 28.24 -15.90
C PHE A 28 -4.95 27.30 -14.91
N SER A 29 -3.87 27.70 -14.20
CA SER A 29 -3.26 26.87 -13.15
C SER A 29 -4.16 26.74 -11.92
N LYS A 30 -4.88 27.80 -11.52
CA LYS A 30 -5.88 27.76 -10.46
C LYS A 30 -7.12 26.94 -10.86
N LEU A 31 -7.59 27.04 -12.11
CA LEU A 31 -8.64 26.16 -12.63
C LEU A 31 -8.18 24.69 -12.72
N LYS A 32 -6.93 24.42 -13.10
CA LYS A 32 -6.38 23.04 -13.09
C LYS A 32 -6.45 22.43 -11.71
N GLY A 33 -6.07 23.15 -10.64
CA GLY A 33 -6.13 22.66 -9.25
C GLY A 33 -7.57 22.37 -8.76
N PHE A 34 -8.57 23.06 -9.31
CA PHE A 34 -9.99 22.88 -8.96
C PHE A 34 -10.64 21.69 -9.70
N PHE A 35 -10.01 21.18 -10.76
CA PHE A 35 -10.55 20.13 -11.62
C PHE A 35 -9.68 18.86 -11.71
N SER A 36 -8.45 18.84 -11.17
CA SER A 36 -7.63 17.64 -11.08
C SER A 36 -7.94 16.92 -9.77
N ALA A 37 -8.44 15.71 -9.86
CA ALA A 37 -8.56 14.82 -8.72
C ALA A 37 -7.20 14.15 -8.49
N ASP A 38 -6.32 14.83 -7.73
CA ASP A 38 -5.05 14.22 -7.35
C ASP A 38 -5.29 13.07 -6.39
N ILE A 39 -4.65 11.95 -6.62
CA ILE A 39 -4.90 10.69 -5.93
C ILE A 39 -3.60 10.10 -5.38
N GLY A 40 -3.70 9.54 -4.18
CA GLY A 40 -2.71 8.65 -3.59
C GLY A 40 -3.16 7.21 -3.77
N ILE A 41 -2.26 6.30 -4.08
CA ILE A 41 -2.54 4.88 -4.24
C ILE A 41 -1.56 4.09 -3.37
N ASP A 42 -2.12 3.33 -2.45
CA ASP A 42 -1.45 2.19 -1.84
C ASP A 42 -1.70 0.99 -2.74
N LEU A 43 -0.65 0.55 -3.47
CA LEU A 43 -0.73 -0.57 -4.40
C LEU A 43 -0.27 -1.86 -3.72
N GLY A 44 -0.99 -2.28 -2.70
CA GLY A 44 -0.62 -3.45 -1.90
C GLY A 44 -0.85 -4.80 -2.62
N THR A 45 -0.15 -5.83 -2.16
CA THR A 45 -0.25 -7.20 -2.69
C THR A 45 -1.64 -7.81 -2.48
N ALA A 46 -2.25 -7.60 -1.31
CA ALA A 46 -3.56 -8.15 -0.96
C ALA A 46 -4.72 -7.20 -1.27
N ASN A 47 -4.57 -5.93 -0.91
CA ASN A 47 -5.57 -4.89 -1.11
C ASN A 47 -4.89 -3.64 -1.65
N SER A 48 -5.61 -2.90 -2.50
CA SER A 48 -5.24 -1.57 -2.95
C SER A 48 -6.20 -0.54 -2.41
N LEU A 49 -5.69 0.57 -1.91
CA LEU A 49 -6.47 1.69 -1.41
C LEU A 49 -6.18 2.93 -2.24
N VAL A 50 -7.23 3.71 -2.49
CA VAL A 50 -7.10 4.99 -3.20
C VAL A 50 -7.58 6.12 -2.32
N TYR A 51 -6.69 7.04 -2.07
CA TYR A 51 -6.94 8.30 -1.40
C TYR A 51 -7.18 9.40 -2.43
N MET A 52 -8.18 10.22 -2.23
CA MET A 52 -8.42 11.40 -3.04
C MET A 52 -8.26 12.64 -2.15
N LYS A 53 -7.52 13.63 -2.64
CA LYS A 53 -7.37 14.89 -1.95
C LYS A 53 -8.74 15.49 -1.61
N ASP A 54 -8.89 16.00 -0.40
CA ASP A 54 -10.10 16.61 0.16
C ASP A 54 -11.29 15.64 0.38
N LYS A 55 -11.15 14.34 0.09
CA LYS A 55 -12.20 13.34 0.30
C LYS A 55 -11.76 12.15 1.17
N GLY A 56 -10.46 12.03 1.44
CA GLY A 56 -9.93 10.87 2.16
C GLY A 56 -9.91 9.61 1.30
N ILE A 57 -10.01 8.45 1.92
CA ILE A 57 -10.01 7.15 1.22
C ILE A 57 -11.36 6.95 0.52
N VAL A 58 -11.32 6.87 -0.80
CA VAL A 58 -12.50 6.75 -1.67
C VAL A 58 -12.69 5.37 -2.26
N LEU A 59 -11.65 4.52 -2.20
CA LEU A 59 -11.68 3.16 -2.73
C LEU A 59 -10.87 2.23 -1.85
N ARG A 60 -11.42 1.05 -1.56
CA ARG A 60 -10.75 -0.10 -0.95
C ARG A 60 -11.13 -1.34 -1.74
N GLU A 61 -10.19 -1.92 -2.45
CA GLU A 61 -10.43 -3.07 -3.31
C GLU A 61 -9.32 -4.12 -3.14
N PRO A 62 -9.65 -5.41 -3.16
CA PRO A 62 -8.65 -6.46 -3.29
C PRO A 62 -7.80 -6.29 -4.56
N SER A 63 -6.51 -6.52 -4.47
CA SER A 63 -5.58 -6.49 -5.61
C SER A 63 -5.68 -7.78 -6.43
N VAL A 64 -6.88 -8.05 -6.97
CA VAL A 64 -7.21 -9.24 -7.75
C VAL A 64 -7.85 -8.83 -9.07
N VAL A 65 -7.47 -9.48 -10.15
CA VAL A 65 -8.02 -9.28 -11.49
C VAL A 65 -8.42 -10.63 -12.07
N ALA A 66 -9.66 -10.74 -12.56
CA ALA A 66 -10.11 -11.89 -13.32
C ALA A 66 -9.95 -11.61 -14.81
N ILE A 67 -9.29 -12.51 -15.51
CA ILE A 67 -9.00 -12.43 -16.94
C ILE A 67 -9.50 -13.67 -17.67
N GLU A 68 -9.78 -13.51 -18.96
CA GLU A 68 -9.98 -14.62 -19.86
C GLU A 68 -8.62 -15.21 -20.23
N GLU A 69 -8.46 -16.53 -20.05
CA GLU A 69 -7.22 -17.23 -20.37
C GLU A 69 -6.90 -17.13 -21.86
N GLY A 70 -5.67 -16.79 -22.19
CA GLY A 70 -5.18 -16.64 -23.57
C GLY A 70 -5.33 -15.25 -24.17
N SER A 71 -6.43 -14.54 -23.95
CA SER A 71 -6.62 -13.17 -24.46
C SER A 71 -6.12 -12.08 -23.51
N LYS A 72 -5.92 -12.40 -22.22
CA LYS A 72 -5.70 -11.47 -21.11
C LYS A 72 -6.78 -10.37 -21.00
N HIS A 73 -7.96 -10.60 -21.60
CA HIS A 73 -9.06 -9.65 -21.47
C HIS A 73 -9.55 -9.59 -20.03
N VAL A 74 -9.60 -8.38 -19.45
CA VAL A 74 -10.02 -8.17 -18.06
C VAL A 74 -11.54 -8.26 -17.96
N LEU A 75 -12.02 -9.20 -17.15
CA LEU A 75 -13.44 -9.47 -16.90
C LEU A 75 -13.94 -8.77 -15.63
N ALA A 76 -13.12 -8.77 -14.57
CA ALA A 76 -13.45 -8.15 -13.29
C ALA A 76 -12.18 -7.70 -12.56
N VAL A 77 -12.33 -6.71 -11.65
CA VAL A 77 -11.26 -6.19 -10.79
C VAL A 77 -11.81 -6.07 -9.36
N GLY A 78 -10.94 -6.28 -8.38
CA GLY A 78 -11.27 -6.03 -6.98
C GLY A 78 -12.18 -7.08 -6.36
N VAL A 79 -13.21 -6.64 -5.64
CA VAL A 79 -14.14 -7.52 -4.92
C VAL A 79 -14.79 -8.56 -5.82
N GLU A 80 -15.18 -8.17 -7.04
CA GLU A 80 -15.80 -9.10 -7.99
C GLU A 80 -14.82 -10.19 -8.41
N ALA A 81 -13.58 -9.82 -8.73
CA ALA A 81 -12.53 -10.79 -9.06
C ALA A 81 -12.16 -11.68 -7.86
N LYS A 82 -12.09 -11.13 -6.63
CA LYS A 82 -11.82 -11.92 -5.41
C LYS A 82 -12.90 -13.00 -5.18
N ARG A 83 -14.16 -12.72 -5.50
CA ARG A 83 -15.25 -13.72 -5.40
C ARG A 83 -15.09 -14.89 -6.37
N MET A 84 -14.38 -14.69 -7.45
CA MET A 84 -14.10 -15.70 -8.47
C MET A 84 -12.93 -16.61 -8.10
N LEU A 85 -12.04 -16.23 -7.18
CA LEU A 85 -10.88 -17.04 -6.77
C LEU A 85 -11.32 -18.46 -6.35
N GLY A 86 -10.70 -19.46 -6.98
CA GLY A 86 -10.98 -20.88 -6.72
C GLY A 86 -12.36 -21.37 -7.19
N ARG A 87 -13.10 -20.57 -7.98
CA ARG A 87 -14.46 -20.88 -8.46
C ARG A 87 -14.64 -20.64 -9.97
N THR A 88 -13.57 -20.31 -10.67
CA THR A 88 -13.60 -20.00 -12.11
C THR A 88 -13.66 -21.28 -12.95
N PRO A 89 -14.39 -21.29 -14.10
CA PRO A 89 -14.23 -22.31 -15.12
C PRO A 89 -12.83 -22.21 -15.76
N ALA A 90 -12.43 -23.23 -16.50
CA ALA A 90 -11.07 -23.38 -17.04
C ALA A 90 -10.59 -22.22 -17.93
N ASN A 91 -11.51 -21.48 -18.55
CA ASN A 91 -11.21 -20.35 -19.43
C ASN A 91 -11.10 -18.99 -18.71
N ILE A 92 -11.27 -18.95 -17.39
CA ILE A 92 -11.16 -17.72 -16.59
C ILE A 92 -10.16 -17.96 -15.47
N VAL A 93 -9.20 -17.04 -15.32
CA VAL A 93 -8.19 -17.08 -14.27
C VAL A 93 -8.28 -15.79 -13.44
N ALA A 94 -8.40 -15.94 -12.12
CA ALA A 94 -8.27 -14.82 -11.19
C ALA A 94 -6.83 -14.79 -10.66
N ILE A 95 -6.15 -13.69 -10.88
CA ILE A 95 -4.74 -13.51 -10.55
C ILE A 95 -4.50 -12.27 -9.68
N ARG A 96 -3.41 -12.29 -8.93
CA ARG A 96 -2.88 -11.12 -8.22
C ARG A 96 -1.76 -10.50 -9.05
N PRO A 97 -1.94 -9.30 -9.61
CA PRO A 97 -0.93 -8.65 -10.45
C PRO A 97 0.28 -8.15 -9.66
N MET A 98 0.12 -7.98 -8.35
CA MET A 98 1.18 -7.67 -7.40
C MET A 98 1.52 -8.90 -6.57
N LYS A 99 2.80 -9.20 -6.41
CA LYS A 99 3.29 -10.31 -5.58
C LYS A 99 4.52 -9.88 -4.80
N SER A 100 4.47 -10.06 -3.48
CA SER A 100 5.59 -9.69 -2.60
C SER A 100 6.10 -8.25 -2.86
N GLY A 101 5.18 -7.30 -3.01
CA GLY A 101 5.48 -5.87 -3.21
C GLY A 101 5.96 -5.48 -4.62
N VAL A 102 6.06 -6.41 -5.57
CA VAL A 102 6.51 -6.12 -6.94
C VAL A 102 5.45 -6.46 -7.99
N ILE A 103 5.56 -5.82 -9.16
CA ILE A 103 4.70 -6.12 -10.31
C ILE A 103 5.04 -7.52 -10.83
N ALA A 104 4.06 -8.44 -10.76
CA ALA A 104 4.17 -9.78 -11.32
C ALA A 104 3.72 -9.82 -12.80
N ASP A 105 2.73 -8.98 -13.18
CA ASP A 105 2.28 -8.81 -14.56
C ASP A 105 2.00 -7.33 -14.83
N PHE A 106 2.76 -6.74 -15.74
CA PHE A 106 2.70 -5.30 -16.04
C PHE A 106 1.35 -4.91 -16.67
N ASP A 107 0.88 -5.65 -17.66
CA ASP A 107 -0.36 -5.32 -18.41
C ASP A 107 -1.56 -5.37 -17.48
N ILE A 108 -1.61 -6.37 -16.60
CA ILE A 108 -2.69 -6.54 -15.65
C ILE A 108 -2.63 -5.49 -14.53
N THR A 109 -1.42 -5.14 -14.04
CA THR A 109 -1.25 -4.03 -13.08
C THR A 109 -1.69 -2.70 -13.68
N GLN A 110 -1.32 -2.43 -14.93
CA GLN A 110 -1.78 -1.24 -15.66
C GLN A 110 -3.31 -1.21 -15.78
N ALA A 111 -3.94 -2.34 -16.11
CA ALA A 111 -5.40 -2.44 -16.23
C ALA A 111 -6.08 -2.22 -14.86
N MET A 112 -5.51 -2.75 -13.78
CA MET A 112 -5.99 -2.54 -12.42
C MET A 112 -5.87 -1.07 -12.00
N LEU A 113 -4.72 -0.43 -12.22
CA LEU A 113 -4.51 1.00 -11.95
C LEU A 113 -5.48 1.86 -12.75
N LYS A 114 -5.68 1.53 -14.04
CA LYS A 114 -6.65 2.23 -14.89
C LYS A 114 -8.06 2.12 -14.33
N TYR A 115 -8.48 0.95 -13.89
CA TYR A 115 -9.78 0.74 -13.26
C TYR A 115 -9.94 1.64 -12.02
N PHE A 116 -8.92 1.71 -11.15
CA PHE A 116 -8.96 2.54 -9.96
C PHE A 116 -9.04 4.03 -10.30
N ILE A 117 -8.22 4.50 -11.24
CA ILE A 117 -8.23 5.90 -11.69
C ILE A 117 -9.59 6.24 -12.32
N ASP A 118 -10.12 5.40 -13.21
CA ASP A 118 -11.40 5.62 -13.89
C ASP A 118 -12.58 5.63 -12.90
N LYS A 119 -12.51 4.82 -11.83
CA LYS A 119 -13.57 4.72 -10.82
C LYS A 119 -13.68 5.96 -9.93
N VAL A 120 -12.55 6.61 -9.65
CA VAL A 120 -12.49 7.79 -8.78
C VAL A 120 -12.47 9.11 -9.57
N ALA A 121 -12.09 9.09 -10.85
CA ALA A 121 -11.99 10.29 -11.67
C ALA A 121 -13.38 10.91 -11.96
N PRO A 122 -13.53 12.23 -11.83
CA PRO A 122 -14.78 12.90 -12.16
C PRO A 122 -15.00 12.91 -13.67
N SER A 123 -16.04 12.26 -14.14
CA SER A 123 -16.56 12.12 -15.51
C SER A 123 -15.52 12.08 -16.67
N ARG A 124 -15.72 11.18 -17.63
CA ARG A 124 -14.83 10.94 -18.80
C ARG A 124 -14.45 12.19 -19.60
N ILE A 125 -15.29 13.24 -19.61
CA ILE A 125 -15.04 14.49 -20.33
C ILE A 125 -13.93 15.30 -19.65
N LYS A 126 -13.90 15.33 -18.30
CA LYS A 126 -12.87 16.05 -17.55
C LYS A 126 -11.53 15.31 -17.57
N ALA A 127 -11.52 13.98 -17.52
CA ALA A 127 -10.32 13.15 -17.55
C ALA A 127 -9.51 13.31 -18.86
N LYS A 128 -10.14 13.68 -19.98
CA LYS A 128 -9.43 13.93 -21.25
C LYS A 128 -8.54 15.18 -21.21
N TYR A 129 -8.91 16.17 -20.40
CA TYR A 129 -8.21 17.47 -20.34
C TYR A 129 -7.43 17.68 -19.04
N PHE A 130 -7.79 16.95 -17.97
CA PHE A 130 -7.21 17.09 -16.64
C PHE A 130 -6.83 15.72 -16.08
N ARG A 131 -5.64 15.26 -16.43
CA ARG A 131 -5.08 14.02 -15.88
C ARG A 131 -4.64 14.25 -14.44
N PRO A 132 -4.99 13.35 -13.49
CA PRO A 132 -4.59 13.48 -12.09
C PRO A 132 -3.07 13.32 -11.92
N ARG A 133 -2.50 13.99 -10.92
CA ARG A 133 -1.22 13.56 -10.36
C ARG A 133 -1.50 12.37 -9.46
N VAL A 134 -0.63 11.37 -9.56
CA VAL A 134 -0.77 10.13 -8.80
C VAL A 134 0.48 9.92 -7.96
N VAL A 135 0.32 9.76 -6.64
CA VAL A 135 1.37 9.28 -5.73
C VAL A 135 1.13 7.80 -5.49
N ILE A 136 2.11 6.95 -5.74
CA ILE A 136 2.02 5.50 -5.51
C ILE A 136 3.03 5.12 -4.43
N ALA A 137 2.57 4.42 -3.40
CA ALA A 137 3.44 3.83 -2.41
C ALA A 137 4.13 2.59 -2.99
N VAL A 138 5.41 2.43 -2.65
CA VAL A 138 6.26 1.34 -3.14
C VAL A 138 7.12 0.80 -1.99
N PRO A 139 7.42 -0.50 -1.95
CA PRO A 139 8.30 -1.07 -0.92
C PRO A 139 9.69 -0.42 -0.91
N SER A 140 10.33 -0.43 0.26
CA SER A 140 11.71 0.00 0.39
C SER A 140 12.66 -0.92 -0.39
N GLY A 141 13.66 -0.32 -1.04
CA GLY A 141 14.71 -1.07 -1.71
C GLY A 141 14.32 -1.72 -3.03
N ILE A 142 13.20 -1.31 -3.67
CA ILE A 142 12.89 -1.72 -5.04
C ILE A 142 13.94 -1.16 -6.02
N THR A 143 14.19 -1.92 -7.08
CA THR A 143 15.15 -1.56 -8.13
C THR A 143 14.66 -0.38 -8.97
N GLU A 144 15.58 0.34 -9.61
CA GLU A 144 15.24 1.42 -10.55
C GLU A 144 14.40 0.93 -11.74
N VAL A 145 14.51 -0.33 -12.11
CA VAL A 145 13.68 -0.96 -13.17
C VAL A 145 12.25 -1.11 -12.69
N GLU A 146 12.06 -1.59 -11.45
CA GLU A 146 10.74 -1.73 -10.83
C GLU A 146 10.08 -0.36 -10.62
N LYS A 147 10.83 0.66 -10.15
CA LYS A 147 10.32 2.04 -10.03
C LYS A 147 9.80 2.55 -11.37
N ARG A 148 10.60 2.42 -12.44
CA ARG A 148 10.17 2.82 -13.79
C ARG A 148 8.94 2.06 -14.27
N ALA A 149 8.86 0.76 -14.00
CA ALA A 149 7.70 -0.05 -14.38
C ALA A 149 6.40 0.48 -13.72
N ILE A 150 6.45 0.84 -12.42
CA ILE A 150 5.31 1.41 -11.70
C ILE A 150 4.94 2.80 -12.25
N GLU A 151 5.93 3.67 -12.50
CA GLU A 151 5.69 4.98 -13.10
C GLU A 151 5.07 4.87 -14.50
N ASP A 152 5.57 3.96 -15.33
CA ASP A 152 5.05 3.73 -16.68
C ASP A 152 3.64 3.14 -16.64
N ALA A 153 3.35 2.21 -15.72
CA ALA A 153 2.01 1.68 -15.49
C ALA A 153 1.04 2.77 -15.07
N GLY A 154 1.42 3.67 -14.16
CA GLY A 154 0.63 4.80 -13.73
C GLY A 154 0.32 5.77 -14.89
N ARG A 155 1.33 6.13 -15.68
CA ARG A 155 1.17 6.99 -16.87
C ARG A 155 0.26 6.34 -17.93
N ALA A 156 0.46 5.06 -18.22
CA ALA A 156 -0.35 4.31 -19.17
C ALA A 156 -1.80 4.12 -18.68
N ALA A 157 -2.01 4.03 -17.36
CA ALA A 157 -3.33 4.01 -16.74
C ALA A 157 -4.07 5.35 -16.82
N GLY A 158 -3.40 6.46 -17.19
CA GLY A 158 -4.02 7.77 -17.40
C GLY A 158 -3.58 8.87 -16.46
N ALA A 159 -2.60 8.62 -15.56
CA ALA A 159 -2.00 9.67 -14.75
C ALA A 159 -1.34 10.76 -15.63
N GLY A 160 -1.40 12.01 -15.19
CA GLY A 160 -0.65 13.12 -15.79
C GLY A 160 0.82 13.09 -15.38
N GLU A 161 1.04 12.90 -14.10
CA GLU A 161 2.35 12.73 -13.48
C GLU A 161 2.24 11.63 -12.41
N THR A 162 3.26 10.79 -12.29
CA THR A 162 3.34 9.75 -11.28
C THR A 162 4.53 10.03 -10.38
N PHE A 163 4.31 10.00 -9.08
CA PHE A 163 5.33 10.14 -8.04
C PHE A 163 5.35 8.88 -7.20
N LEU A 164 6.52 8.49 -6.73
CA LEU A 164 6.67 7.34 -5.85
C LEU A 164 7.06 7.82 -4.45
N VAL A 165 6.54 7.14 -3.44
CA VAL A 165 6.92 7.29 -2.03
C VAL A 165 7.15 5.90 -1.45
N GLU A 166 8.15 5.75 -0.60
CA GLU A 166 8.39 4.46 0.07
C GLU A 166 7.28 4.15 1.08
N GLU A 167 6.77 2.91 1.05
CA GLU A 167 5.69 2.44 1.92
C GLU A 167 5.92 2.78 3.39
N PRO A 168 7.09 2.51 4.01
CA PRO A 168 7.28 2.82 5.42
C PRO A 168 7.27 4.34 5.72
N MET A 169 7.72 5.18 4.79
CA MET A 169 7.61 6.63 4.95
C MET A 169 6.13 7.07 4.86
N ALA A 170 5.40 6.56 3.89
CA ALA A 170 3.97 6.83 3.78
C ALA A 170 3.21 6.31 5.01
N ALA A 171 3.48 5.07 5.45
CA ALA A 171 2.89 4.49 6.65
C ALA A 171 3.13 5.35 7.90
N ALA A 172 4.37 5.82 8.09
CA ALA A 172 4.73 6.66 9.24
C ALA A 172 4.00 8.01 9.21
N ILE A 173 3.92 8.65 8.06
CA ILE A 173 3.18 9.91 7.87
C ILE A 173 1.69 9.70 8.14
N GLY A 174 1.10 8.65 7.56
CA GLY A 174 -0.32 8.35 7.72
C GLY A 174 -0.69 7.91 9.14
N ALA A 175 0.23 7.27 9.86
CA ALA A 175 0.08 6.93 11.27
C ALA A 175 0.32 8.13 12.21
N GLY A 176 0.62 9.34 11.68
CA GLY A 176 0.82 10.55 12.46
C GLY A 176 2.15 10.62 13.20
N LEU A 177 3.15 9.83 12.80
CA LEU A 177 4.49 9.90 13.40
C LEU A 177 5.16 11.23 13.05
N PRO A 178 5.93 11.84 13.99
CA PRO A 178 6.61 13.11 13.78
C PRO A 178 7.89 12.93 12.96
N VAL A 179 7.77 12.50 11.71
CA VAL A 179 8.87 12.10 10.83
C VAL A 179 9.88 13.21 10.52
N SER A 180 9.48 14.48 10.64
CA SER A 180 10.34 15.65 10.37
C SER A 180 11.21 16.08 11.55
N GLU A 181 10.96 15.56 12.74
CA GLU A 181 11.73 15.89 13.94
C GLU A 181 13.13 15.24 13.91
N PRO A 182 14.12 15.85 14.59
CA PRO A 182 15.45 15.27 14.77
C PRO A 182 15.44 14.20 15.89
N ALA A 183 14.57 13.22 15.77
CA ALA A 183 14.38 12.14 16.73
C ALA A 183 13.92 10.87 16.03
N GLY A 184 14.28 9.71 16.56
CA GLY A 184 13.94 8.41 16.01
C GLY A 184 12.44 8.13 16.08
N SER A 185 11.84 7.74 14.96
CA SER A 185 10.49 7.17 14.86
C SER A 185 10.57 5.84 14.16
N MET A 186 9.96 4.79 14.72
CA MET A 186 9.99 3.45 14.13
C MET A 186 8.60 3.00 13.70
N ILE A 187 8.50 2.57 12.47
CA ILE A 187 7.30 2.00 11.86
C ILE A 187 7.57 0.56 11.41
N VAL A 188 6.59 -0.31 11.61
CA VAL A 188 6.58 -1.67 11.08
C VAL A 188 5.27 -1.87 10.32
N ASP A 189 5.36 -1.82 9.00
CA ASP A 189 4.22 -2.00 8.12
C ASP A 189 4.14 -3.45 7.65
N ILE A 190 3.09 -4.18 8.04
CA ILE A 190 2.92 -5.60 7.72
C ILE A 190 1.71 -5.74 6.80
N GLY A 191 1.99 -5.78 5.50
CA GLY A 191 1.00 -5.92 4.46
C GLY A 191 0.55 -7.37 4.21
N GLY A 192 0.12 -7.63 2.97
CA GLY A 192 -0.16 -9.00 2.49
C GLY A 192 1.11 -9.72 2.07
N GLY A 193 1.96 -9.09 1.26
CA GLY A 193 3.14 -9.69 0.65
C GLY A 193 4.48 -9.34 1.30
N THR A 194 4.57 -8.19 1.96
CA THR A 194 5.80 -7.63 2.54
C THR A 194 5.59 -7.16 3.96
N CYS A 195 6.66 -7.21 4.74
CA CYS A 195 6.80 -6.51 6.00
C CYS A 195 7.95 -5.50 5.85
N GLU A 196 7.62 -4.23 6.00
CA GLU A 196 8.53 -3.09 5.91
C GLU A 196 8.84 -2.57 7.30
N VAL A 197 10.09 -2.56 7.69
CA VAL A 197 10.55 -2.05 8.97
C VAL A 197 11.44 -0.84 8.71
N ALA A 198 11.14 0.31 9.28
CA ALA A 198 11.97 1.49 9.10
C ALA A 198 12.12 2.34 10.36
N ILE A 199 13.30 2.94 10.50
CA ILE A 199 13.61 4.00 11.46
C ILE A 199 13.76 5.28 10.65
N ILE A 200 13.03 6.31 11.04
CA ILE A 200 12.87 7.57 10.32
C ILE A 200 13.28 8.71 11.25
N SER A 201 14.03 9.68 10.72
CA SER A 201 14.39 10.92 11.40
C SER A 201 14.64 12.02 10.38
N LEU A 202 14.34 13.28 10.69
CA LEU A 202 14.57 14.45 9.81
C LEU A 202 13.99 14.26 8.38
N ALA A 203 12.79 13.71 8.31
CA ALA A 203 12.08 13.36 7.07
C ALA A 203 12.85 12.40 6.11
N GLY A 204 13.84 11.67 6.64
CA GLY A 204 14.60 10.65 5.93
C GLY A 204 14.49 9.28 6.59
N ILE A 205 14.53 8.23 5.77
CA ILE A 205 14.67 6.86 6.26
C ILE A 205 16.15 6.65 6.59
N VAL A 206 16.44 6.40 7.87
CA VAL A 206 17.81 6.15 8.37
C VAL A 206 18.17 4.68 8.14
N HIS A 207 17.29 3.79 8.58
CA HIS A 207 17.41 2.36 8.32
C HIS A 207 16.08 1.82 7.84
N ALA A 208 16.13 0.96 6.82
CA ALA A 208 14.97 0.19 6.37
C ALA A 208 15.34 -1.26 6.11
N ARG A 209 14.39 -2.15 6.36
CA ARG A 209 14.46 -3.56 6.01
C ARG A 209 13.11 -4.02 5.47
N SER A 210 13.13 -4.56 4.27
CA SER A 210 11.99 -5.22 3.65
C SER A 210 12.16 -6.74 3.69
N VAL A 211 11.15 -7.46 4.14
CA VAL A 211 11.10 -8.90 4.07
C VAL A 211 9.82 -9.36 3.37
N ARG A 212 9.94 -10.36 2.49
CA ARG A 212 8.82 -10.93 1.72
C ARG A 212 8.06 -11.99 2.52
N VAL A 213 7.80 -11.69 3.79
CA VAL A 213 7.07 -12.55 4.73
C VAL A 213 6.05 -11.68 5.43
N ALA A 214 4.76 -11.90 5.13
CA ALA A 214 3.65 -11.16 5.70
C ALA A 214 2.36 -12.01 5.66
N GLY A 215 1.19 -11.40 5.44
CA GLY A 215 -0.10 -12.06 5.50
C GLY A 215 -0.25 -13.28 4.59
N ASP A 216 0.26 -13.21 3.35
CA ASP A 216 0.18 -14.33 2.40
C ASP A 216 1.03 -15.52 2.84
N ALA A 217 2.20 -15.27 3.47
CA ALA A 217 3.03 -16.32 4.04
C ALA A 217 2.35 -16.99 5.25
N MET A 218 1.62 -16.21 6.06
CA MET A 218 0.81 -16.73 7.15
C MET A 218 -0.31 -17.65 6.62
N ASP A 219 -1.03 -17.22 5.59
CA ASP A 219 -2.10 -18.00 4.96
C ASP A 219 -1.57 -19.32 4.37
N GLU A 220 -0.39 -19.29 3.76
CA GLU A 220 0.25 -20.49 3.23
C GLU A 220 0.72 -21.46 4.34
N CYS A 221 1.19 -20.93 5.48
CA CYS A 221 1.51 -21.76 6.64
C CYS A 221 0.26 -22.46 7.20
N ILE A 222 -0.87 -21.76 7.28
CA ILE A 222 -2.16 -22.34 7.67
C ILE A 222 -2.58 -23.43 6.68
N ARG A 223 -2.51 -23.18 5.36
CA ARG A 223 -2.85 -24.18 4.33
C ARG A 223 -1.99 -25.43 4.46
N ARG A 224 -0.67 -25.26 4.63
CA ARG A 224 0.27 -26.36 4.83
C ARG A 224 -0.02 -27.14 6.12
N HIS A 225 -0.39 -26.45 7.21
CA HIS A 225 -0.79 -27.08 8.47
C HIS A 225 -2.04 -27.96 8.27
N MET A 226 -3.10 -27.41 7.65
CA MET A 226 -4.34 -28.14 7.39
C MET A 226 -4.10 -29.37 6.51
N GLN A 227 -3.25 -29.26 5.51
CA GLN A 227 -2.88 -30.37 4.63
C GLN A 227 -2.12 -31.46 5.38
N ARG A 228 -1.12 -31.07 6.17
CA ARG A 228 -0.21 -32.00 6.86
C ARG A 228 -0.87 -32.73 8.03
N VAL A 229 -1.66 -32.00 8.85
CA VAL A 229 -2.24 -32.55 10.08
C VAL A 229 -3.58 -33.24 9.83
N TYR A 230 -4.42 -32.67 8.97
CA TYR A 230 -5.79 -33.10 8.77
C TYR A 230 -6.05 -33.78 7.42
N ASN A 231 -5.05 -33.83 6.53
CA ASN A 231 -5.22 -34.21 5.12
C ASN A 231 -6.32 -33.39 4.43
N LEU A 232 -6.47 -32.12 4.81
CA LEU A 232 -7.54 -31.25 4.34
C LEU A 232 -6.98 -30.15 3.43
N LEU A 233 -7.42 -30.12 2.17
CA LEU A 233 -7.15 -29.03 1.25
C LEU A 233 -8.16 -27.90 1.47
N ILE A 234 -7.68 -26.73 1.80
CA ILE A 234 -8.46 -25.49 1.92
C ILE A 234 -7.97 -24.44 0.91
N GLY A 235 -8.86 -23.54 0.52
CA GLY A 235 -8.53 -22.41 -0.37
C GLY A 235 -7.83 -21.26 0.38
N GLU A 236 -7.23 -20.34 -0.38
CA GLU A 236 -6.59 -19.12 0.16
C GLU A 236 -7.55 -18.30 1.03
N ARG A 237 -8.77 -18.13 0.57
CA ARG A 237 -9.80 -17.39 1.30
C ARG A 237 -10.10 -18.01 2.67
N THR A 238 -10.21 -19.32 2.74
CA THR A 238 -10.46 -20.04 4.01
C THR A 238 -9.27 -19.89 4.96
N ALA A 239 -8.03 -19.91 4.45
CA ALA A 239 -6.85 -19.68 5.26
C ALA A 239 -6.79 -18.25 5.81
N GLU A 240 -7.12 -17.23 4.98
CA GLU A 240 -7.25 -15.83 5.40
C GLU A 240 -8.33 -15.69 6.50
N GLU A 241 -9.50 -16.34 6.35
CA GLU A 241 -10.57 -16.35 7.35
C GLU A 241 -10.08 -16.98 8.67
N ILE A 242 -9.39 -18.12 8.64
CA ILE A 242 -8.80 -18.76 9.83
C ILE A 242 -7.81 -17.82 10.54
N LYS A 243 -6.90 -17.22 9.79
CA LYS A 243 -5.93 -16.25 10.33
C LYS A 243 -6.62 -15.10 11.06
N MET A 244 -7.65 -14.52 10.45
CA MET A 244 -8.37 -13.35 10.99
C MET A 244 -9.19 -13.71 12.22
N GLU A 245 -9.87 -14.87 12.24
CA GLU A 245 -10.80 -15.22 13.30
C GLU A 245 -10.12 -15.83 14.52
N ILE A 246 -9.16 -16.74 14.31
CA ILE A 246 -8.54 -17.49 15.40
C ILE A 246 -7.00 -17.42 15.43
N GLY A 247 -6.34 -16.82 14.42
CA GLY A 247 -4.89 -16.63 14.39
C GLY A 247 -4.40 -15.73 15.53
N SER A 248 -3.21 -16.00 16.04
CA SER A 248 -2.53 -15.17 17.04
C SER A 248 -1.03 -15.39 16.99
N ALA A 249 -0.26 -14.36 17.38
CA ALA A 249 1.19 -14.43 17.51
C ALA A 249 1.63 -14.72 18.94
N PHE A 250 0.73 -14.55 19.92
CA PHE A 250 1.01 -14.70 21.34
C PHE A 250 -0.22 -15.28 22.07
N PRO A 251 -0.05 -16.03 23.19
CA PRO A 251 -1.16 -16.50 23.99
C PRO A 251 -2.09 -15.36 24.42
N THR A 252 -3.37 -15.46 24.10
CA THR A 252 -4.35 -14.38 24.35
C THR A 252 -5.18 -14.59 25.62
N GLY A 253 -5.01 -15.74 26.30
CA GLY A 253 -5.79 -16.12 27.48
C GLY A 253 -7.15 -16.76 27.17
N GLU A 254 -7.72 -16.50 25.99
CA GLU A 254 -8.94 -17.15 25.49
C GLU A 254 -8.61 -17.94 24.23
N GLU A 255 -8.60 -19.26 24.34
CA GLU A 255 -8.47 -20.13 23.18
C GLU A 255 -9.82 -20.26 22.46
N LYS A 256 -9.78 -20.12 21.14
CA LYS A 256 -10.96 -20.19 20.25
C LYS A 256 -10.91 -21.45 19.41
N THR A 257 -12.07 -21.90 18.99
CA THR A 257 -12.24 -22.97 18.01
C THR A 257 -13.00 -22.49 16.79
N MET A 258 -12.73 -23.10 15.64
CA MET A 258 -13.40 -22.79 14.38
C MET A 258 -13.66 -24.06 13.60
N GLU A 259 -14.87 -24.19 13.01
CA GLU A 259 -15.15 -25.22 12.03
C GLU A 259 -14.64 -24.81 10.65
N VAL A 260 -13.85 -25.69 10.03
CA VAL A 260 -13.27 -25.47 8.70
C VAL A 260 -13.71 -26.56 7.76
N ARG A 261 -14.10 -26.17 6.55
CA ARG A 261 -14.52 -27.07 5.48
C ARG A 261 -13.52 -27.07 4.35
N GLY A 262 -13.21 -28.25 3.84
CA GLY A 262 -12.28 -28.42 2.75
C GLY A 262 -12.51 -29.75 2.02
N ARG A 263 -11.55 -30.14 1.19
CA ARG A 263 -11.55 -31.44 0.50
C ARG A 263 -10.53 -32.38 1.15
N ASP A 264 -10.98 -33.53 1.60
CA ASP A 264 -10.09 -34.59 2.06
C ASP A 264 -9.20 -35.06 0.90
N ILE A 265 -7.89 -35.10 1.12
CA ILE A 265 -6.90 -35.47 0.08
C ILE A 265 -7.01 -36.96 -0.28
N VAL A 266 -7.28 -37.79 0.73
CA VAL A 266 -7.29 -39.25 0.58
C VAL A 266 -8.60 -39.73 -0.06
N ALA A 267 -9.72 -39.25 0.51
CA ALA A 267 -11.06 -39.69 0.05
C ALA A 267 -11.57 -38.88 -1.16
N GLY A 268 -11.00 -37.67 -1.42
CA GLY A 268 -11.47 -36.78 -2.47
C GLY A 268 -12.81 -36.08 -2.17
N LEU A 269 -13.40 -36.32 -0.98
CA LEU A 269 -14.72 -35.89 -0.59
C LEU A 269 -14.68 -34.61 0.28
N PRO A 270 -15.77 -33.84 0.35
CA PRO A 270 -15.90 -32.74 1.33
C PRO A 270 -15.76 -33.26 2.76
N LYS A 271 -15.03 -32.51 3.60
CA LYS A 271 -14.77 -32.83 5.00
C LYS A 271 -14.81 -31.58 5.85
N THR A 272 -15.35 -31.70 7.04
CA THR A 272 -15.37 -30.63 8.06
C THR A 272 -14.48 -31.04 9.23
N MET A 273 -13.68 -30.10 9.75
CA MET A 273 -12.81 -30.28 10.91
C MET A 273 -12.98 -29.12 11.85
N THR A 274 -12.84 -29.34 13.14
CA THR A 274 -12.72 -28.29 14.16
C THR A 274 -11.23 -28.09 14.47
N ILE A 275 -10.81 -26.85 14.45
CA ILE A 275 -9.41 -26.45 14.72
C ILE A 275 -9.37 -25.45 15.88
N THR A 276 -8.21 -25.29 16.51
CA THR A 276 -8.00 -24.42 17.67
C THR A 276 -7.08 -23.27 17.37
N SER A 277 -7.21 -22.16 18.10
CA SER A 277 -6.31 -21.01 17.99
C SER A 277 -4.88 -21.33 18.42
N GLU A 278 -4.68 -22.32 19.32
CA GLU A 278 -3.35 -22.77 19.76
C GLU A 278 -2.58 -23.41 18.60
N GLU A 279 -3.19 -24.38 17.90
CA GLU A 279 -2.54 -25.03 16.76
C GLU A 279 -2.28 -24.08 15.58
N ILE A 280 -3.16 -23.07 15.38
CA ILE A 280 -2.93 -22.05 14.35
C ILE A 280 -1.79 -21.12 14.76
N ARG A 281 -1.67 -20.76 16.04
CA ARG A 281 -0.51 -20.01 16.56
C ARG A 281 0.80 -20.77 16.32
N ASP A 282 0.82 -22.07 16.55
CA ASP A 282 1.98 -22.91 16.26
C ASP A 282 2.31 -22.97 14.77
N ALA A 283 1.29 -23.04 13.90
CA ALA A 283 1.47 -22.99 12.46
C ALA A 283 2.04 -21.65 11.96
N LEU A 284 1.80 -20.55 12.70
CA LEU A 284 2.24 -19.20 12.36
C LEU A 284 3.63 -18.85 12.93
N GLN A 285 4.28 -19.72 13.70
CA GLN A 285 5.57 -19.41 14.33
C GLN A 285 6.66 -19.00 13.34
N GLU A 286 6.76 -19.69 12.20
CA GLU A 286 7.79 -19.40 11.18
C GLU A 286 7.67 -17.98 10.59
N PRO A 287 6.54 -17.56 10.02
CA PRO A 287 6.39 -16.22 9.48
C PRO A 287 6.46 -15.13 10.57
N VAL A 288 5.92 -15.38 11.75
CA VAL A 288 5.99 -14.44 12.89
C VAL A 288 7.44 -14.25 13.36
N ALA A 289 8.22 -15.33 13.49
CA ALA A 289 9.64 -15.25 13.85
C ALA A 289 10.45 -14.43 12.82
N SER A 290 10.13 -14.56 11.52
CA SER A 290 10.79 -13.77 10.46
C SER A 290 10.51 -12.27 10.59
N ILE A 291 9.28 -11.90 11.00
CA ILE A 291 8.91 -10.51 11.27
C ILE A 291 9.66 -9.98 12.49
N VAL A 292 9.67 -10.75 13.59
CA VAL A 292 10.41 -10.39 14.83
C VAL A 292 11.90 -10.19 14.53
N ASP A 293 12.50 -11.08 13.73
CA ASP A 293 13.91 -10.96 13.33
C ASP A 293 14.16 -9.69 12.52
N ALA A 294 13.28 -9.35 11.56
CA ALA A 294 13.40 -8.12 10.78
C ALA A 294 13.41 -6.87 11.70
N VAL A 295 12.53 -6.82 12.70
CA VAL A 295 12.47 -5.73 13.69
C VAL A 295 13.76 -5.68 14.51
N ARG A 296 14.22 -6.81 15.04
CA ARG A 296 15.44 -6.88 15.86
C ARG A 296 16.68 -6.49 15.09
N VAL A 297 16.82 -6.94 13.85
CA VAL A 297 17.97 -6.59 12.99
C VAL A 297 17.97 -5.09 12.66
N THR A 298 16.81 -4.49 12.40
CA THR A 298 16.72 -3.06 12.15
C THR A 298 17.09 -2.25 13.38
N LEU A 299 16.61 -2.64 14.55
CA LEU A 299 17.01 -2.02 15.83
C LEU A 299 18.50 -2.19 16.13
N GLY A 300 19.06 -3.36 15.84
CA GLY A 300 20.48 -3.64 16.06
C GLY A 300 21.44 -2.82 15.19
N ASN A 301 20.93 -2.26 14.07
CA ASN A 301 21.69 -1.37 13.20
C ASN A 301 21.43 0.12 13.48
N CYS A 302 20.57 0.43 14.46
CA CYS A 302 20.19 1.79 14.81
C CYS A 302 21.31 2.52 15.56
N GLU A 303 21.53 3.78 15.27
CA GLU A 303 22.42 4.65 16.03
C GLU A 303 21.93 4.80 17.47
N PRO A 304 22.85 4.87 18.47
CA PRO A 304 22.49 4.90 19.90
C PRO A 304 21.52 6.02 20.27
N GLU A 305 21.66 7.22 19.67
CA GLU A 305 20.82 8.36 19.93
C GLU A 305 19.37 8.12 19.47
N LEU A 306 19.21 7.56 18.28
CA LEU A 306 17.89 7.21 17.74
C LEU A 306 17.27 6.03 18.51
N ALA A 307 18.09 5.05 18.90
CA ALA A 307 17.64 3.93 19.72
C ALA A 307 17.14 4.41 21.10
N ALA A 308 17.78 5.42 21.68
CA ALA A 308 17.33 6.02 22.93
C ALA A 308 15.95 6.69 22.80
N ASP A 309 15.69 7.38 21.69
CA ASP A 309 14.37 7.97 21.40
C ASP A 309 13.26 6.91 21.35
N LEU A 310 13.57 5.72 20.82
CA LEU A 310 12.60 4.62 20.70
C LEU A 310 12.19 4.02 22.04
N VAL A 311 12.96 4.21 23.11
CA VAL A 311 12.58 3.77 24.47
C VAL A 311 11.28 4.44 24.91
N ASP A 312 11.15 5.73 24.60
CA ASP A 312 9.97 6.52 24.97
C ASP A 312 8.89 6.50 23.87
N ARG A 313 9.28 6.57 22.61
CA ARG A 313 8.37 6.66 21.46
C ARG A 313 7.81 5.29 21.03
N GLY A 314 8.57 4.23 21.22
CA GLY A 314 8.19 2.87 20.88
C GLY A 314 8.19 2.59 19.38
N ILE A 315 7.47 1.53 19.03
CA ILE A 315 7.27 1.03 17.67
C ILE A 315 5.79 1.19 17.32
N VAL A 316 5.50 1.74 16.16
CA VAL A 316 4.13 1.80 15.62
C VAL A 316 3.97 0.73 14.56
N LEU A 317 2.87 -0.03 14.64
CA LEU A 317 2.51 -1.09 13.70
C LEU A 317 1.45 -0.57 12.71
N SER A 318 1.65 -0.81 11.42
CA SER A 318 0.69 -0.56 10.35
C SER A 318 0.55 -1.77 9.42
N GLY A 319 -0.35 -1.66 8.45
CA GLY A 319 -0.68 -2.77 7.55
C GLY A 319 -1.70 -3.76 8.11
N GLY A 320 -2.39 -4.46 7.24
CA GLY A 320 -3.49 -5.34 7.63
C GLY A 320 -3.07 -6.51 8.53
N SER A 321 -1.89 -7.07 8.28
CA SER A 321 -1.38 -8.23 9.04
C SER A 321 -0.79 -7.85 10.40
N SER A 322 -0.55 -6.57 10.67
CA SER A 322 -0.15 -6.07 11.99
C SER A 322 -1.23 -6.30 13.06
N GLN A 323 -2.48 -6.49 12.62
CA GLN A 323 -3.63 -6.76 13.49
C GLN A 323 -3.71 -8.23 13.98
N LEU A 324 -2.71 -9.07 13.64
CA LEU A 324 -2.64 -10.43 14.16
C LEU A 324 -2.58 -10.37 15.70
N ARG A 325 -3.52 -11.03 16.35
CA ARG A 325 -3.71 -10.93 17.80
C ARG A 325 -2.43 -11.24 18.59
N GLY A 326 -2.03 -10.33 19.46
CA GLY A 326 -0.88 -10.46 20.34
C GLY A 326 0.47 -10.25 19.67
N LEU A 327 0.52 -9.80 18.39
CA LEU A 327 1.77 -9.47 17.73
C LEU A 327 2.46 -8.26 18.39
N ASP A 328 1.69 -7.27 18.81
CA ASP A 328 2.13 -6.12 19.60
C ASP A 328 2.83 -6.57 20.89
N ARG A 329 2.21 -7.49 21.64
CA ARG A 329 2.77 -8.04 22.89
C ARG A 329 4.04 -8.83 22.64
N LEU A 330 4.05 -9.67 21.59
CA LEU A 330 5.23 -10.44 21.23
C LEU A 330 6.41 -9.53 20.88
N LEU A 331 6.18 -8.53 20.02
CA LEU A 331 7.22 -7.57 19.64
C LEU A 331 7.71 -6.77 20.84
N SER A 332 6.81 -6.31 21.70
CA SER A 332 7.19 -5.60 22.94
C SER A 332 8.04 -6.48 23.84
N GLN A 333 7.68 -7.76 24.03
CA GLN A 333 8.48 -8.69 24.82
C GLN A 333 9.86 -8.95 24.19
N GLN A 334 9.94 -9.04 22.88
CA GLN A 334 11.18 -9.36 22.15
C GLN A 334 12.15 -8.18 22.00
N THR A 335 11.63 -6.96 22.05
CA THR A 335 12.43 -5.73 21.87
C THR A 335 12.64 -4.94 23.16
N GLY A 336 11.78 -5.13 24.15
CA GLY A 336 11.74 -4.31 25.37
C GLY A 336 11.15 -2.92 25.17
N LEU A 337 10.63 -2.61 23.98
CA LEU A 337 10.06 -1.31 23.62
C LEU A 337 8.52 -1.33 23.69
N PRO A 338 7.87 -0.19 23.95
CA PRO A 338 6.44 -0.05 23.76
C PRO A 338 6.06 -0.31 22.29
N VAL A 339 4.98 -1.06 22.05
CA VAL A 339 4.48 -1.35 20.70
C VAL A 339 3.00 -1.01 20.63
N THR A 340 2.61 -0.19 19.67
CA THR A 340 1.23 0.27 19.47
C THR A 340 0.80 0.07 18.03
N LEU A 341 -0.50 -0.15 17.79
CA LEU A 341 -1.05 -0.12 16.44
C LEU A 341 -1.37 1.33 16.07
N ALA A 342 -1.23 1.66 14.79
CA ALA A 342 -1.80 2.88 14.22
C ALA A 342 -3.33 2.90 14.40
N ASP A 343 -3.95 4.07 14.41
CA ASP A 343 -5.42 4.21 14.59
C ASP A 343 -6.21 3.45 13.51
N ASP A 344 -5.79 3.54 12.26
CA ASP A 344 -6.29 2.68 11.15
C ASP A 344 -5.09 2.05 10.42
N PRO A 345 -4.62 0.87 10.88
CA PRO A 345 -3.45 0.22 10.30
C PRO A 345 -3.57 -0.10 8.82
N LEU A 346 -4.80 -0.39 8.35
CA LEU A 346 -5.08 -0.70 6.94
C LEU A 346 -4.95 0.50 6.02
N SER A 347 -5.13 1.70 6.55
CA SER A 347 -5.23 2.93 5.77
C SER A 347 -3.98 3.80 5.84
N ALA A 348 -3.08 3.55 6.79
CA ALA A 348 -1.94 4.41 7.09
C ALA A 348 -1.12 4.75 5.83
N VAL A 349 -0.76 3.76 5.02
CA VAL A 349 -0.01 3.99 3.77
C VAL A 349 -0.78 4.89 2.80
N ALA A 350 -2.08 4.62 2.60
CA ALA A 350 -2.91 5.41 1.69
C ALA A 350 -3.09 6.86 2.18
N GLU A 351 -3.29 7.07 3.47
CA GLU A 351 -3.36 8.41 4.08
C GLU A 351 -2.04 9.16 3.96
N GLY A 352 -0.93 8.48 4.16
CA GLY A 352 0.40 9.05 3.94
C GLY A 352 0.64 9.49 2.51
N THR A 353 0.20 8.70 1.50
CA THR A 353 0.26 9.15 0.09
C THR A 353 -0.55 10.41 -0.15
N GLY A 354 -1.68 10.55 0.54
CA GLY A 354 -2.52 11.76 0.53
C GLY A 354 -1.82 12.98 1.13
N ALA A 355 -1.10 12.80 2.23
CA ALA A 355 -0.29 13.87 2.85
C ALA A 355 0.83 14.32 1.90
N VAL A 356 1.53 13.39 1.26
CA VAL A 356 2.57 13.69 0.25
C VAL A 356 2.01 14.51 -0.91
N LEU A 357 0.80 14.24 -1.38
CA LEU A 357 0.13 15.09 -2.40
C LEU A 357 0.01 16.55 -1.96
N SER A 358 -0.28 16.79 -0.69
CA SER A 358 -0.39 18.13 -0.13
C SER A 358 0.95 18.87 -0.07
N GLU A 359 2.02 18.16 0.26
CA GLU A 359 3.39 18.67 0.22
C GLU A 359 3.86 19.02 -1.19
N LEU A 360 3.53 18.20 -2.20
CA LEU A 360 3.82 18.50 -3.61
C LEU A 360 3.20 19.82 -4.04
N ASP A 361 1.99 20.16 -3.56
CA ASP A 361 1.35 21.44 -3.82
C ASP A 361 2.08 22.60 -3.17
N PHE A 362 2.56 22.42 -1.95
CA PHE A 362 3.34 23.42 -1.24
C PHE A 362 4.66 23.72 -1.96
N LEU A 363 5.41 22.69 -2.35
CA LEU A 363 6.65 22.82 -3.11
C LEU A 363 6.43 23.45 -4.48
N ALA A 364 5.35 23.10 -5.18
CA ALA A 364 5.02 23.68 -6.48
C ALA A 364 4.65 25.18 -6.39
N LYS A 365 4.06 25.64 -5.26
CA LYS A 365 3.77 27.05 -5.02
C LYS A 365 5.03 27.83 -4.71
N ASN A 366 5.97 27.27 -3.94
CA ASN A 366 7.19 27.95 -3.51
C ASN A 366 8.28 28.01 -4.57
N LYS A 367 8.30 27.12 -5.57
CA LYS A 367 9.19 27.20 -6.75
C LYS A 367 8.88 28.37 -7.70
N LYS A 368 7.85 29.17 -7.43
CA LYS A 368 7.45 30.32 -8.26
C LYS A 368 7.93 31.67 -7.72
N HIS A 369 8.74 31.68 -6.70
CA HIS A 369 9.48 32.84 -6.14
C HIS A 369 10.98 32.59 -6.29
#